data_4675525d5805cd441beba183b1193cc7
#
_entry.id   4675525d5805cd441beba183b1193cc7
#
_cell.length_a   1.000
_cell.length_b   1.000
_cell.length_c   1.000
_cell.angle_alpha   90.00
_cell.angle_beta   90.00
_cell.angle_gamma   90.00
#
_symmetry.space_group_name_H-M   'P 1'
#
loop_
_entity.id
_entity.type
_entity.pdbx_description
1 polymer ?
#
loop_
_entity_poly.entity_id
_entity_poly.type
_entity_poly.pdbx_seq_one_letter_code
_entity_poly.pdbx_strand_id
1 'polypeptide(L)' 'EYEKTADGKTQKSQLGQNLRHPFSGCALAVKHGLPVEVAHIIANHAKEGDGTLRSPEGVIVNKCDMLNFEGLKAFVGMI' A
#
# COMPACT_ATOMS: atom_id res chain seq x y z
N GLU A 1 0.62 5.24 8.95
CA GLU A 1 -0.29 4.07 9.06
C GLU A 1 0.01 3.22 10.26
N TYR A 2 1.26 3.16 10.70
CA TYR A 2 1.67 2.41 11.87
C TYR A 2 2.28 3.33 12.93
N GLU A 3 2.14 2.94 14.19
CA GLU A 3 2.71 3.66 15.32
C GLU A 3 3.27 2.66 16.32
N LYS A 4 4.21 3.11 17.16
CA LYS A 4 4.77 2.26 18.22
C LYS A 4 3.94 2.35 19.47
N THR A 5 3.69 1.20 20.09
CA THR A 5 3.04 1.15 21.40
C THR A 5 4.05 1.40 22.51
N ALA A 6 3.56 1.59 23.74
CA ALA A 6 4.43 1.85 24.89
C ALA A 6 5.40 0.71 25.17
N ASP A 7 5.06 -0.52 24.78
CA ASP A 7 5.91 -1.69 24.95
C ASP A 7 6.87 -1.93 23.79
N GLY A 8 6.96 -0.99 22.85
CA GLY A 8 7.88 -1.06 21.71
C GLY A 8 7.36 -1.86 20.53
N LYS A 9 6.16 -2.41 20.59
CA LYS A 9 5.56 -3.11 19.47
C LYS A 9 4.96 -2.14 18.47
N THR A 10 4.73 -2.60 17.26
CA THR A 10 4.14 -1.80 16.19
C THR A 10 2.67 -2.17 16.03
N GLN A 11 1.81 -1.17 15.93
CA GLN A 11 0.39 -1.37 15.64
C GLN A 11 -0.05 -0.36 14.59
N LYS A 12 -1.18 -0.62 13.93
CA LYS A 12 -1.75 0.35 13.02
C LYS A 12 -2.25 1.56 13.81
N SER A 13 -1.91 2.76 13.29
CA SER A 13 -2.47 4.00 13.81
C SER A 13 -3.96 4.05 13.50
N GLN A 14 -4.68 4.99 14.14
CA GLN A 14 -6.08 5.20 13.82
C GLN A 14 -6.28 5.52 12.34
N LEU A 15 -5.38 6.30 11.76
CA LEU A 15 -5.40 6.59 10.34
C LEU A 15 -5.24 5.31 9.50
N GLY A 16 -4.31 4.43 9.88
CA GLY A 16 -4.07 3.19 9.16
C GLY A 16 -5.21 2.18 9.28
N GLN A 17 -5.97 2.23 10.37
CA GLN A 17 -7.15 1.38 10.55
C GLN A 17 -8.34 1.87 9.72
N ASN A 18 -8.55 3.18 9.68
CA ASN A 18 -9.70 3.77 9.02
C ASN A 18 -9.45 4.04 7.54
N LEU A 19 -8.23 4.46 7.21
CA LEU A 19 -7.81 4.73 5.84
C LEU A 19 -6.54 3.92 5.57
N ARG A 20 -6.69 2.86 4.82
CA ARG A 20 -5.54 2.06 4.44
C ARG A 20 -4.61 2.88 3.55
N HIS A 21 -3.33 2.45 3.49
CA HIS A 21 -2.30 3.23 2.81
C HIS A 21 -2.59 3.61 1.35
N PRO A 22 -3.33 2.82 0.55
CA PRO A 22 -3.65 3.26 -0.80
C PRO A 22 -4.47 4.54 -0.83
N PHE A 23 -5.41 4.69 0.09
CA PHE A 23 -6.26 5.89 0.14
C PHE A 23 -5.50 7.09 0.69
N SER A 24 -4.83 6.92 1.83
CA SER A 24 -4.06 8.02 2.43
C SER A 24 -2.89 8.43 1.53
N GLY A 25 -2.23 7.46 0.87
CA GLY A 25 -1.14 7.75 -0.05
C GLY A 25 -1.62 8.49 -1.30
N CYS A 26 -2.78 8.12 -1.83
CA CYS A 26 -3.38 8.81 -2.96
C CYS A 26 -3.70 10.28 -2.61
N ALA A 27 -4.31 10.50 -1.45
CA ALA A 27 -4.62 11.85 -0.99
C ALA A 27 -3.35 12.69 -0.83
N LEU A 28 -2.29 12.10 -0.29
CA LEU A 28 -1.01 12.76 -0.12
C LEU A 28 -0.39 13.13 -1.47
N ALA A 29 -0.46 12.22 -2.44
CA ALA A 29 0.07 12.46 -3.78
C ALA A 29 -0.65 13.61 -4.46
N VAL A 30 -1.97 13.66 -4.37
CA VAL A 30 -2.77 14.76 -4.93
C VAL A 30 -2.43 16.07 -4.24
N LYS A 31 -2.31 16.05 -2.91
CA LYS A 31 -1.97 17.24 -2.13
C LYS A 31 -0.64 17.83 -2.56
N HIS A 32 0.33 17.01 -2.90
CA HIS A 32 1.66 17.45 -3.29
C HIS A 32 1.82 17.66 -4.80
N GLY A 33 0.72 17.61 -5.55
CA GLY A 33 0.73 17.95 -6.97
C GLY A 33 1.36 16.88 -7.87
N LEU A 34 1.42 15.64 -7.43
CA LEU A 34 1.92 14.57 -8.29
C LEU A 34 0.92 14.30 -9.44
N PRO A 35 1.42 13.82 -10.60
CA PRO A 35 0.53 13.52 -11.72
C PRO A 35 -0.58 12.55 -11.34
N VAL A 36 -1.75 12.72 -11.96
CA VAL A 36 -2.90 11.86 -11.66
C VAL A 36 -2.60 10.39 -11.94
N GLU A 37 -1.73 10.10 -12.90
CA GLU A 37 -1.33 8.73 -13.21
C GLU A 37 -0.62 8.06 -12.03
N VAL A 38 0.20 8.82 -11.31
CA VAL A 38 0.88 8.34 -10.09
C VAL A 38 -0.13 8.12 -8.97
N ALA A 39 -1.03 9.07 -8.76
CA ALA A 39 -2.08 8.95 -7.75
C ALA A 39 -2.96 7.73 -8.02
N HIS A 40 -3.28 7.47 -9.30
CA HIS A 40 -4.07 6.32 -9.70
C HIS A 40 -3.36 5.01 -9.36
N ILE A 41 -2.05 4.92 -9.61
CA ILE A 41 -1.26 3.74 -9.27
C ILE A 41 -1.28 3.51 -7.76
N ILE A 42 -1.07 4.56 -6.98
CA ILE A 42 -1.06 4.46 -5.51
C ILE A 42 -2.42 3.96 -5.00
N ALA A 43 -3.50 4.52 -5.51
CA ALA A 43 -4.85 4.16 -5.06
C ALA A 43 -5.20 2.70 -5.36
N ASN A 44 -4.67 2.16 -6.45
CA ASN A 44 -5.09 0.86 -6.97
C ASN A 44 -4.02 -0.22 -6.92
N HIS A 45 -2.87 0.04 -6.28
CA HIS A 45 -1.75 -0.91 -6.32
C HIS A 45 -1.95 -2.12 -5.41
N ALA A 46 -2.78 -2.01 -4.39
CA ALA A 46 -2.97 -3.06 -3.39
C ALA A 46 -4.33 -3.74 -3.60
N LYS A 47 -4.75 -4.49 -2.60
CA LYS A 47 -5.99 -5.26 -2.62
C LYS A 47 -7.22 -4.41 -2.95
N GLU A 48 -7.24 -3.18 -2.49
CA GLU A 48 -8.35 -2.25 -2.74
C GLU A 48 -8.58 -1.97 -4.22
N GLY A 49 -7.53 -2.14 -5.04
CA GLY A 49 -7.63 -1.96 -6.48
C GLY A 49 -8.06 -3.21 -7.24
N ASP A 50 -8.26 -4.34 -6.56
CA ASP A 50 -8.72 -5.55 -7.22
C ASP A 50 -10.13 -5.33 -7.76
N GLY A 51 -10.34 -5.72 -9.02
CA GLY A 51 -11.61 -5.48 -9.69
C GLY A 51 -11.72 -4.11 -10.35
N THR A 52 -10.76 -3.23 -10.17
CA THR A 52 -10.70 -1.95 -10.87
C THR A 52 -9.79 -2.05 -12.09
N LEU A 53 -9.84 -1.02 -12.96
CA LEU A 53 -8.96 -0.96 -14.14
C LEU A 53 -7.62 -0.35 -13.73
N ARG A 54 -6.56 -1.14 -13.84
CA ARG A 54 -5.19 -0.67 -13.58
C ARG A 54 -4.50 -0.32 -14.90
N SER A 55 -3.68 0.74 -14.87
CA SER A 55 -2.78 1.04 -15.99
C SER A 55 -1.72 -0.07 -16.09
N PRO A 56 -1.01 -0.20 -17.24
CA PRO A 56 0.08 -1.17 -17.35
C PRO A 56 1.12 -0.99 -16.26
N GLU A 57 1.48 0.23 -15.95
CA GLU A 57 2.43 0.54 -14.87
C GLU A 57 1.87 0.15 -13.51
N GLY A 58 0.57 0.36 -13.31
CA GLY A 58 -0.13 -0.03 -12.09
C GLY A 58 -0.15 -1.54 -11.88
N VAL A 59 -0.29 -2.31 -12.97
CA VAL A 59 -0.22 -3.77 -12.90
C VAL A 59 1.18 -4.21 -12.45
N ILE A 60 2.22 -3.59 -13.00
CA ILE A 60 3.61 -3.90 -12.62
C ILE A 60 3.82 -3.65 -11.14
N VAL A 61 3.40 -2.48 -10.64
CA VAL A 61 3.55 -2.12 -9.22
C VAL A 61 2.79 -3.11 -8.34
N ASN A 62 1.55 -3.44 -8.71
CA ASN A 62 0.74 -4.41 -7.97
C ASN A 62 1.44 -5.76 -7.85
N LYS A 63 1.97 -6.28 -8.95
CA LYS A 63 2.62 -7.59 -8.96
C LYS A 63 3.92 -7.58 -8.19
N CYS A 64 4.71 -6.50 -8.29
CA CYS A 64 5.94 -6.37 -7.52
C CYS A 64 5.64 -6.30 -6.02
N ASP A 65 4.60 -5.59 -5.62
CA ASP A 65 4.20 -5.49 -4.22
C ASP A 65 3.80 -6.87 -3.68
N MET A 66 2.98 -7.60 -4.41
CA MET A 66 2.53 -8.93 -4.01
C MET A 66 3.67 -9.94 -3.97
N LEU A 67 4.55 -9.90 -4.97
CA LEU A 67 5.70 -10.78 -5.04
C LEU A 67 6.61 -10.58 -3.84
N ASN A 68 6.88 -9.33 -3.50
CA ASN A 68 7.72 -8.98 -2.37
C ASN A 68 7.10 -9.47 -1.05
N PHE A 69 5.81 -9.24 -0.88
CA PHE A 69 5.07 -9.66 0.32
C PHE A 69 5.05 -11.18 0.47
N GLU A 70 4.71 -11.89 -0.59
CA GLU A 70 4.63 -13.34 -0.58
C GLU A 70 6.00 -13.98 -0.39
N GLY A 71 7.03 -13.40 -1.02
CA GLY A 71 8.40 -13.87 -0.85
C GLY A 71 8.87 -13.71 0.59
N LEU A 72 8.57 -12.57 1.21
CA LEU A 72 8.92 -12.35 2.61
C LEU A 72 8.18 -13.31 3.52
N LYS A 73 6.89 -13.54 3.27
CA LYS A 73 6.09 -14.50 4.04
C LYS A 73 6.69 -15.91 3.98
N ALA A 74 7.07 -16.33 2.78
CA ALA A 74 7.68 -17.64 2.58
C ALA A 74 9.00 -17.74 3.32
N PHE A 75 9.83 -16.70 3.24
CA PHE A 75 11.13 -16.65 3.94
C PHE A 75 10.94 -16.76 5.45
N VAL A 76 10.02 -15.99 6.01
CA VAL A 76 9.75 -16.03 7.45
C VAL A 76 9.25 -17.40 7.88
N GLY A 77 8.43 -18.04 7.04
CA GLY A 77 7.92 -19.38 7.31
C GLY A 77 8.98 -20.48 7.29
N MET A 78 10.14 -20.19 6.68
CA MET A 78 11.25 -21.14 6.62
C MET A 78 12.14 -21.13 7.86
N ILE A 79 12.02 -20.12 8.67
CA ILE A 79 12.85 -19.97 9.88
C ILE A 79 12.02 -20.10 11.14
#